data_8fbb7206408d6f54a73657d02e494a09
#
_entry.id   8fbb7206408d6f54a73657d02e494a09
#
_cell.length_a   1.000
_cell.length_b   1.000
_cell.length_c   1.000
_cell.angle_alpha   90.00
_cell.angle_beta   90.00
_cell.angle_gamma   90.00
#
_symmetry.space_group_name_H-M   'P 1'
#
loop_
_entity.id
_entity.type
_entity.pdbx_description
1 polymer ?
#
loop_
_entity_poly.entity_id
_entity_poly.type
_entity_poly.pdbx_seq_one_letter_code
_entity_poly.pdbx_strand_id
1 'polypeptide(L)'
;MRWYALFVKTGKEDEVCDTLKKLYEFFSPMEAYEVMVPKRGLYEYHDGKRNYVLRTLFPSYVLIGTEQIVKLYEIMKNHKSSNIIRMLKNDSCFQEIDIREISIIIDLINREGVIGISDILVEEEKVNIINGPLIHYKGIIKKINKRKGRAKIQVDFLNKQCFVDIAVRCLERYEEESIKNQITFS
;
A
#
# COMPACT_ATOMS: atom_id res chain seq x y z
N MET A 1 10.11 13.72 -6.31
CA MET A 1 8.63 13.69 -6.36
C MET A 1 8.09 13.81 -4.94
N ARG A 2 7.20 14.75 -4.68
CA ARG A 2 6.54 14.96 -3.40
C ARG A 2 5.20 14.25 -3.38
N TRP A 3 4.78 13.75 -2.21
CA TRP A 3 3.59 12.94 -2.07
C TRP A 3 2.54 13.61 -1.20
N TYR A 4 1.30 13.46 -1.60
CA TYR A 4 0.13 14.07 -0.96
C TYR A 4 -0.98 13.04 -0.80
N ALA A 5 -1.93 13.31 0.12
CA ALA A 5 -3.09 12.48 0.32
C ALA A 5 -4.38 13.25 0.00
N LEU A 6 -5.22 12.64 -0.81
CA LEU A 6 -6.57 13.10 -1.12
C LEU A 6 -7.56 12.28 -0.30
N PHE A 7 -8.40 12.95 0.47
CA PHE A 7 -9.46 12.31 1.25
C PHE A 7 -10.73 12.18 0.39
N VAL A 8 -11.23 10.95 0.27
CA VAL A 8 -12.33 10.58 -0.61
C VAL A 8 -13.38 9.77 0.15
N LYS A 9 -14.56 9.58 -0.45
CA LYS A 9 -15.56 8.68 0.10
C LYS A 9 -15.04 7.24 0.12
N THR A 10 -15.24 6.55 1.24
CA THR A 10 -14.83 5.15 1.42
C THR A 10 -15.47 4.26 0.35
N GLY A 11 -14.67 3.40 -0.26
CA GLY A 11 -15.12 2.51 -1.35
C GLY A 11 -15.16 3.19 -2.73
N LYS A 12 -14.72 4.46 -2.82
CA LYS A 12 -14.62 5.22 -4.07
C LYS A 12 -13.17 5.55 -4.46
N GLU A 13 -12.21 4.98 -3.74
CA GLU A 13 -10.79 5.26 -3.92
C GLU A 13 -10.32 4.94 -5.34
N ASP A 14 -10.65 3.74 -5.84
CA ASP A 14 -10.25 3.31 -7.20
C ASP A 14 -10.89 4.18 -8.29
N GLU A 15 -12.19 4.49 -8.17
CA GLU A 15 -12.91 5.35 -9.10
C GLU A 15 -12.28 6.76 -9.18
N VAL A 16 -11.93 7.32 -8.03
CA VAL A 16 -11.26 8.63 -7.96
C VAL A 16 -9.85 8.55 -8.52
N CYS A 17 -9.10 7.49 -8.22
CA CYS A 17 -7.77 7.26 -8.76
C CYS A 17 -7.77 7.23 -10.29
N ASP A 18 -8.67 6.46 -10.90
CA ASP A 18 -8.80 6.35 -12.36
C ASP A 18 -9.22 7.68 -13.01
N THR A 19 -10.11 8.41 -12.34
CA THR A 19 -10.52 9.75 -12.78
C THR A 19 -9.34 10.72 -12.78
N LEU A 20 -8.54 10.73 -11.71
CA LEU A 20 -7.37 11.61 -11.62
C LEU A 20 -6.30 11.26 -12.66
N LYS A 21 -6.04 9.98 -12.91
CA LYS A 21 -5.11 9.56 -13.97
C LYS A 21 -5.52 10.12 -15.33
N LYS A 22 -6.79 9.96 -15.71
CA LYS A 22 -7.33 10.51 -16.96
C LYS A 22 -7.22 12.03 -17.04
N LEU A 23 -7.52 12.73 -15.94
CA LEU A 23 -7.38 14.19 -15.89
C LEU A 23 -5.92 14.63 -16.06
N TYR A 24 -4.97 13.94 -15.41
CA TYR A 24 -3.55 14.23 -15.56
C TYR A 24 -3.08 13.99 -16.99
N GLU A 25 -3.40 12.85 -17.56
CA GLU A 25 -3.05 12.52 -18.95
C GLU A 25 -3.55 13.56 -19.94
N PHE A 26 -4.76 14.09 -19.72
CA PHE A 26 -5.36 15.08 -20.58
C PHE A 26 -4.78 16.49 -20.41
N PHE A 27 -4.63 16.96 -19.15
CA PHE A 27 -4.27 18.36 -18.87
C PHE A 27 -2.76 18.59 -18.63
N SER A 28 -1.99 17.53 -18.36
CA SER A 28 -0.58 17.64 -18.02
C SER A 28 0.25 16.46 -18.54
N PRO A 29 0.15 16.11 -19.83
CA PRO A 29 0.74 14.88 -20.39
C PRO A 29 2.29 14.84 -20.32
N MET A 30 2.94 15.99 -20.17
CA MET A 30 4.40 16.12 -20.12
C MET A 30 4.96 16.13 -18.69
N GLU A 31 4.10 16.10 -17.68
CA GLU A 31 4.53 16.19 -16.30
C GLU A 31 4.58 14.82 -15.64
N ALA A 32 5.63 14.57 -14.86
CA ALA A 32 5.73 13.35 -14.08
C ALA A 32 4.73 13.37 -12.91
N TYR A 33 3.88 12.37 -12.87
CA TYR A 33 2.93 12.17 -11.78
C TYR A 33 2.73 10.69 -11.48
N GLU A 34 2.27 10.42 -10.29
CA GLU A 34 1.83 9.09 -9.88
C GLU A 34 0.55 9.22 -9.04
N VAL A 35 -0.46 8.42 -9.36
CA VAL A 35 -1.71 8.36 -8.57
C VAL A 35 -1.99 6.92 -8.26
N MET A 36 -2.12 6.60 -6.96
CA MET A 36 -2.33 5.22 -6.52
C MET A 36 -3.27 5.10 -5.34
N VAL A 37 -3.87 3.92 -5.23
CA VAL A 37 -4.56 3.42 -4.05
C VAL A 37 -3.79 2.19 -3.58
N PRO A 38 -2.86 2.31 -2.62
CA PRO A 38 -2.12 1.16 -2.12
C PRO A 38 -3.07 0.10 -1.59
N LYS A 39 -2.84 -1.15 -2.00
CA LYS A 39 -3.63 -2.31 -1.59
C LYS A 39 -2.77 -3.31 -0.84
N ARG A 40 -3.40 -4.21 -0.12
CA ARG A 40 -2.77 -5.32 0.59
C ARG A 40 -3.53 -6.60 0.31
N GLY A 41 -2.80 -7.68 0.13
CA GLY A 41 -3.37 -9.01 0.06
C GLY A 41 -3.74 -9.54 1.45
N LEU A 42 -4.85 -10.23 1.56
CA LEU A 42 -5.29 -10.91 2.77
C LEU A 42 -5.92 -12.26 2.43
N TYR A 43 -5.78 -13.21 3.36
CA TYR A 43 -6.60 -14.41 3.33
C TYR A 43 -7.86 -14.18 4.17
N GLU A 44 -9.01 -14.40 3.57
CA GLU A 44 -10.32 -14.34 4.22
C GLU A 44 -11.06 -15.67 4.02
N TYR A 45 -11.83 -16.06 5.05
CA TYR A 45 -12.67 -17.24 4.97
C TYR A 45 -14.11 -16.81 4.67
N HIS A 46 -14.67 -17.37 3.62
CA HIS A 46 -16.06 -17.21 3.24
C HIS A 46 -16.63 -18.58 2.90
N ASP A 47 -17.73 -18.96 3.53
CA ASP A 47 -18.39 -20.29 3.38
C ASP A 47 -17.41 -21.47 3.54
N GLY A 48 -16.53 -21.39 4.55
CA GLY A 48 -15.52 -22.42 4.84
C GLY A 48 -14.34 -22.47 3.87
N LYS A 49 -14.32 -21.64 2.82
CA LYS A 49 -13.23 -21.56 1.84
C LYS A 49 -12.31 -20.40 2.15
N ARG A 50 -10.99 -20.65 2.00
CA ARG A 50 -9.96 -19.64 2.14
C ARG A 50 -9.74 -18.94 0.81
N ASN A 51 -10.03 -17.64 0.75
CA ASN A 51 -9.89 -16.82 -0.45
C ASN A 51 -8.81 -15.77 -0.23
N TYR A 52 -8.01 -15.51 -1.26
CA TYR A 52 -7.11 -14.37 -1.28
C TYR A 52 -7.85 -13.16 -1.84
N VAL A 53 -7.89 -12.08 -1.07
CA VAL A 53 -8.61 -10.85 -1.41
C VAL A 53 -7.70 -9.64 -1.29
N LEU A 54 -7.94 -8.64 -2.12
CA LEU A 54 -7.28 -7.34 -2.02
C LEU A 54 -8.13 -6.38 -1.19
N ARG A 55 -7.48 -5.65 -0.29
CA ARG A 55 -8.10 -4.60 0.53
C ARG A 55 -7.27 -3.33 0.43
N THR A 56 -7.92 -2.19 0.39
CA THR A 56 -7.25 -0.88 0.46
C THR A 56 -6.38 -0.81 1.71
N LEU A 57 -5.13 -0.34 1.58
CA LEU A 57 -4.20 -0.20 2.70
C LEU A 57 -4.64 0.91 3.65
N PHE A 58 -5.00 2.07 3.09
CA PHE A 58 -5.50 3.24 3.80
C PHE A 58 -6.89 3.63 3.26
N PRO A 59 -7.98 3.11 3.84
CA PRO A 59 -9.34 3.43 3.40
C PRO A 59 -9.61 4.94 3.39
N SER A 60 -10.33 5.40 2.39
CA SER A 60 -10.68 6.80 2.13
C SER A 60 -9.52 7.69 1.67
N TYR A 61 -8.38 7.13 1.29
CA TYR A 61 -7.25 7.91 0.78
C TYR A 61 -6.80 7.46 -0.60
N VAL A 62 -6.53 8.45 -1.46
CA VAL A 62 -5.81 8.30 -2.72
C VAL A 62 -4.47 9.03 -2.58
N LEU A 63 -3.35 8.37 -2.90
CA LEU A 63 -2.03 8.96 -2.83
C LEU A 63 -1.65 9.57 -4.18
N ILE A 64 -1.01 10.73 -4.13
CA ILE A 64 -0.65 11.50 -5.31
C ILE A 64 0.80 11.95 -5.19
N GLY A 65 1.65 11.47 -6.09
CA GLY A 65 3.03 11.90 -6.28
C GLY A 65 3.11 12.92 -7.41
N THR A 66 3.55 14.13 -7.14
CA THR A 66 3.72 15.19 -8.14
C THR A 66 4.56 16.35 -7.59
N GLU A 67 5.18 17.11 -8.49
CA GLU A 67 5.75 18.42 -8.15
C GLU A 67 4.74 19.57 -8.39
N GLN A 68 3.64 19.31 -9.08
CA GLN A 68 2.68 20.32 -9.55
C GLN A 68 1.33 20.24 -8.81
N ILE A 69 1.37 20.10 -7.49
CA ILE A 69 0.16 19.88 -6.67
C ILE A 69 -0.86 21.02 -6.80
N VAL A 70 -0.40 22.26 -6.96
CA VAL A 70 -1.29 23.44 -7.13
C VAL A 70 -2.09 23.30 -8.42
N LYS A 71 -1.41 22.99 -9.53
CA LYS A 71 -2.03 22.79 -10.84
C LYS A 71 -3.07 21.65 -10.82
N LEU A 72 -2.69 20.52 -10.20
CA LEU A 72 -3.64 19.42 -10.03
C LEU A 72 -4.87 19.86 -9.22
N TYR A 73 -4.67 20.58 -8.14
CA TYR A 73 -5.78 21.04 -7.29
C TYR A 73 -6.74 21.93 -8.07
N GLU A 74 -6.23 22.80 -8.95
CA GLU A 74 -7.06 23.64 -9.83
C GLU A 74 -7.85 22.79 -10.84
N ILE A 75 -7.20 21.78 -11.46
CA ILE A 75 -7.87 20.84 -12.36
C ILE A 75 -9.01 20.12 -11.61
N MET A 76 -8.75 19.60 -10.43
CA MET A 76 -9.73 18.90 -9.61
C MET A 76 -10.91 19.82 -9.22
N LYS A 77 -10.63 21.08 -8.89
CA LYS A 77 -11.65 22.06 -8.52
C LYS A 77 -12.61 22.38 -9.68
N ASN A 78 -12.09 22.38 -10.91
CA ASN A 78 -12.87 22.61 -12.13
C ASN A 78 -13.67 21.36 -12.55
N HIS A 79 -13.16 20.16 -12.23
CA HIS A 79 -13.79 18.87 -12.55
C HIS A 79 -14.40 18.23 -11.29
N LYS A 80 -15.38 18.93 -10.70
CA LYS A 80 -16.02 18.55 -9.43
C LYS A 80 -16.45 17.06 -9.43
N SER A 81 -15.82 16.25 -8.60
CA SER A 81 -16.28 14.91 -8.29
C SER A 81 -16.92 14.89 -6.91
N SER A 82 -18.15 14.39 -6.82
CA SER A 82 -18.86 14.25 -5.54
C SER A 82 -18.20 13.21 -4.60
N ASN A 83 -17.25 12.42 -5.10
CA ASN A 83 -16.52 11.39 -4.35
C ASN A 83 -15.25 11.95 -3.69
N ILE A 84 -14.76 13.10 -4.12
CA ILE A 84 -13.64 13.80 -3.50
C ILE A 84 -14.19 14.66 -2.37
N ILE A 85 -13.67 14.44 -1.14
CA ILE A 85 -14.07 15.22 0.03
C ILE A 85 -13.16 16.43 0.17
N ARG A 86 -11.84 16.22 0.20
CA ARG A 86 -10.84 17.29 0.28
C ARG A 86 -9.42 16.81 0.00
N MET A 87 -8.59 17.73 -0.49
CA MET A 87 -7.13 17.60 -0.41
C MET A 87 -6.70 17.97 1.01
N LEU A 88 -5.78 17.18 1.59
CA LEU A 88 -5.27 17.48 2.93
C LEU A 88 -4.38 18.74 2.88
N LYS A 89 -4.54 19.60 3.88
CA LYS A 89 -3.79 20.85 4.04
C LYS A 89 -3.40 21.02 5.50
N ASN A 90 -2.23 21.64 5.69
CA ASN A 90 -1.81 22.23 6.96
C ASN A 90 -1.86 23.75 6.76
N ASP A 91 -2.77 24.43 7.47
CA ASP A 91 -3.04 25.86 7.29
C ASP A 91 -3.35 26.20 5.82
N SER A 92 -2.46 26.97 5.17
CA SER A 92 -2.62 27.41 3.77
C SER A 92 -1.92 26.51 2.76
N CYS A 93 -1.11 25.53 3.20
CA CYS A 93 -0.28 24.69 2.33
C CYS A 93 -0.86 23.28 2.19
N PHE A 94 -0.64 22.64 1.04
CA PHE A 94 -0.95 21.21 0.89
C PHE A 94 -0.07 20.39 1.82
N GLN A 95 -0.69 19.46 2.55
CA GLN A 95 0.02 18.59 3.47
C GLN A 95 0.79 17.54 2.68
N GLU A 96 2.11 17.62 2.73
CA GLU A 96 3.01 16.63 2.18
C GLU A 96 3.11 15.42 3.12
N ILE A 97 3.17 14.21 2.55
CA ILE A 97 3.46 12.99 3.30
C ILE A 97 4.97 12.92 3.52
N ASP A 98 5.41 12.66 4.75
CA ASP A 98 6.84 12.53 5.07
C ASP A 98 7.48 11.46 4.18
N ILE A 99 8.65 11.76 3.61
CA ILE A 99 9.36 10.84 2.73
C ILE A 99 9.67 9.49 3.40
N ARG A 100 9.88 9.48 4.71
CA ARG A 100 10.13 8.26 5.48
C ARG A 100 8.89 7.38 5.61
N GLU A 101 7.69 7.98 5.64
CA GLU A 101 6.43 7.25 5.65
C GLU A 101 6.14 6.65 4.27
N ILE A 102 6.24 7.47 3.22
CA ILE A 102 5.86 7.03 1.88
C ILE A 102 6.87 6.04 1.28
N SER A 103 8.17 6.16 1.56
CA SER A 103 9.18 5.25 1.03
C SER A 103 8.93 3.80 1.48
N ILE A 104 8.57 3.58 2.74
CA ILE A 104 8.22 2.25 3.23
C ILE A 104 7.02 1.67 2.47
N ILE A 105 6.01 2.49 2.20
CA ILE A 105 4.81 2.06 1.46
C ILE A 105 5.18 1.68 0.03
N ILE A 106 5.98 2.53 -0.65
CA ILE A 106 6.43 2.29 -2.04
C ILE A 106 7.28 1.02 -2.12
N ASP A 107 8.17 0.79 -1.18
CA ASP A 107 9.03 -0.39 -1.17
C ASP A 107 8.25 -1.70 -0.88
N LEU A 108 7.15 -1.60 -0.14
CA LEU A 108 6.31 -2.76 0.18
C LEU A 108 5.38 -3.16 -0.96
N ILE A 109 4.95 -2.22 -1.82
CA ILE A 109 4.04 -2.50 -2.92
C ILE A 109 4.79 -2.98 -4.17
N ASN A 110 4.14 -3.82 -4.95
CA ASN A 110 4.62 -4.21 -6.28
C ASN A 110 4.20 -3.15 -7.34
N ARG A 111 4.50 -3.41 -8.62
CA ARG A 111 4.14 -2.53 -9.75
C ARG A 111 2.63 -2.29 -9.89
N GLU A 112 1.81 -3.15 -9.32
CA GLU A 112 0.35 -3.06 -9.33
C GLU A 112 -0.19 -2.29 -8.09
N GLY A 113 0.70 -1.75 -7.24
CA GLY A 113 0.33 -1.04 -6.02
C GLY A 113 -0.14 -1.96 -4.88
N VAL A 114 0.26 -3.24 -4.89
CA VAL A 114 -0.21 -4.25 -3.92
C VAL A 114 0.93 -4.75 -3.05
N ILE A 115 0.73 -4.74 -1.72
CA ILE A 115 1.56 -5.50 -0.80
C ILE A 115 1.18 -6.98 -0.93
N GLY A 116 2.05 -7.76 -1.55
CA GLY A 116 1.85 -9.18 -1.79
C GLY A 116 2.08 -10.04 -0.55
N ILE A 117 2.16 -11.35 -0.78
CA ILE A 117 2.42 -12.34 0.27
C ILE A 117 3.93 -12.37 0.58
N SER A 118 4.28 -12.45 1.87
CA SER A 118 5.64 -12.77 2.29
C SER A 118 5.70 -14.19 2.85
N ASP A 119 6.76 -14.90 2.48
CA ASP A 119 7.06 -16.21 3.01
C ASP A 119 7.88 -16.08 4.29
N ILE A 120 7.41 -16.70 5.35
CA ILE A 120 8.03 -16.63 6.67
C ILE A 120 8.23 -18.02 7.26
N LEU A 121 9.35 -18.19 7.91
CA LEU A 121 9.63 -19.35 8.76
C LEU A 121 9.57 -18.89 10.22
N VAL A 122 8.81 -19.61 11.03
CA VAL A 122 8.70 -19.31 12.46
C VAL A 122 9.23 -20.48 13.26
N GLU A 123 10.42 -20.31 13.83
CA GLU A 123 11.09 -21.29 14.68
C GLU A 123 11.14 -20.75 16.12
N GLU A 124 10.59 -21.53 17.04
CA GLU A 124 10.42 -21.11 18.43
C GLU A 124 9.71 -19.77 18.52
N GLU A 125 10.39 -18.71 18.92
CA GLU A 125 9.85 -17.33 18.94
C GLU A 125 10.46 -16.43 17.86
N LYS A 126 11.36 -16.97 17.02
CA LYS A 126 12.05 -16.20 15.98
C LYS A 126 11.29 -16.27 14.66
N VAL A 127 11.15 -15.10 14.03
CA VAL A 127 10.57 -14.97 12.70
C VAL A 127 11.67 -14.69 11.70
N ASN A 128 11.81 -15.56 10.71
CA ASN A 128 12.68 -15.37 9.58
C ASN A 128 11.82 -15.12 8.33
N ILE A 129 12.11 -14.05 7.63
CA ILE A 129 11.43 -13.73 6.37
C ILE A 129 12.28 -14.31 5.26
N ILE A 130 11.70 -15.23 4.51
CA ILE A 130 12.41 -15.96 3.46
C ILE A 130 12.28 -15.23 2.12
N ASN A 131 11.09 -14.68 1.84
CA ASN A 131 10.81 -14.02 0.58
C ASN A 131 9.64 -13.02 0.73
N GLY A 132 9.49 -12.14 -0.27
CA GLY A 132 8.37 -11.21 -0.37
C GLY A 132 8.66 -9.82 0.20
N PRO A 133 7.65 -8.93 0.19
CA PRO A 133 7.83 -7.51 0.49
C PRO A 133 8.39 -7.21 1.88
N LEU A 134 8.23 -8.11 2.85
CA LEU A 134 8.74 -7.89 4.22
C LEU A 134 10.23 -8.21 4.40
N ILE A 135 10.95 -8.67 3.38
CA ILE A 135 12.31 -9.19 3.54
C ILE A 135 13.28 -8.19 4.21
N HIS A 136 13.12 -6.90 3.92
CA HIS A 136 13.94 -5.83 4.49
C HIS A 136 13.24 -5.10 5.66
N TYR A 137 12.02 -5.52 6.01
CA TYR A 137 11.13 -4.79 6.93
C TYR A 137 10.71 -5.62 8.15
N LYS A 138 11.56 -6.53 8.63
CA LYS A 138 11.29 -7.36 9.81
C LYS A 138 10.88 -6.52 11.04
N GLY A 139 11.50 -5.35 11.23
CA GLY A 139 11.26 -4.48 12.38
C GLY A 139 9.84 -3.91 12.49
N ILE A 140 9.11 -3.82 11.38
CA ILE A 140 7.72 -3.34 11.40
C ILE A 140 6.70 -4.41 11.79
N ILE A 141 7.08 -5.69 11.83
CA ILE A 141 6.19 -6.79 12.19
C ILE A 141 5.96 -6.77 13.70
N LYS A 142 4.71 -6.63 14.12
CA LYS A 142 4.31 -6.59 15.54
C LYS A 142 3.72 -7.92 16.01
N LYS A 143 3.04 -8.65 15.12
CA LYS A 143 2.40 -9.91 15.47
C LYS A 143 2.21 -10.78 14.24
N ILE A 144 2.38 -12.09 14.41
CA ILE A 144 2.04 -13.08 13.39
C ILE A 144 0.89 -13.95 13.88
N ASN A 145 -0.07 -14.16 13.01
CA ASN A 145 -1.15 -15.12 13.20
C ASN A 145 -1.00 -16.23 12.16
N LYS A 146 -0.32 -17.31 12.54
CA LYS A 146 -0.08 -18.48 11.67
C LYS A 146 -1.38 -19.07 11.15
N ARG A 147 -2.39 -19.26 12.03
CA ARG A 147 -3.69 -19.84 11.66
C ARG A 147 -4.41 -19.05 10.57
N LYS A 148 -4.36 -17.72 10.64
CA LYS A 148 -4.99 -16.84 9.66
C LYS A 148 -4.09 -16.53 8.46
N GLY A 149 -2.80 -16.90 8.50
CA GLY A 149 -1.82 -16.51 7.49
C GLY A 149 -1.66 -14.99 7.40
N ARG A 150 -1.52 -14.32 8.55
CA ARG A 150 -1.44 -12.86 8.62
C ARG A 150 -0.29 -12.39 9.50
N ALA A 151 0.42 -11.36 9.06
CA ALA A 151 1.30 -10.55 9.87
C ALA A 151 0.65 -9.19 10.10
N LYS A 152 0.62 -8.73 11.36
CA LYS A 152 0.27 -7.35 11.70
C LYS A 152 1.54 -6.52 11.63
N ILE A 153 1.60 -5.56 10.73
CA ILE A 153 2.69 -4.61 10.59
C ILE A 153 2.29 -3.24 11.13
N GLN A 154 3.28 -2.48 11.57
CA GLN A 154 3.13 -1.07 11.92
C GLN A 154 3.79 -0.24 10.81
N VAL A 155 3.04 0.68 10.24
CA VAL A 155 3.52 1.70 9.31
C VAL A 155 3.01 3.06 9.78
N ASP A 156 3.77 4.10 9.53
CA ASP A 156 3.32 5.46 9.82
C ASP A 156 2.66 6.03 8.56
N PHE A 157 1.57 6.76 8.73
CA PHE A 157 0.87 7.43 7.66
C PHE A 157 0.20 8.71 8.17
N LEU A 158 0.53 9.85 7.55
CA LEU A 158 0.05 11.17 7.95
C LEU A 158 0.32 11.50 9.43
N ASN A 159 1.53 11.21 9.89
CA ASN A 159 1.99 11.36 11.27
C ASN A 159 1.21 10.51 12.30
N LYS A 160 0.60 9.41 11.86
CA LYS A 160 -0.12 8.47 12.73
C LYS A 160 0.40 7.06 12.55
N GLN A 161 0.54 6.34 13.65
CA GLN A 161 0.84 4.92 13.61
C GLN A 161 -0.39 4.12 13.16
N CYS A 162 -0.23 3.38 12.07
CA CYS A 162 -1.26 2.52 11.53
C CYS A 162 -0.84 1.05 11.69
N PHE A 163 -1.74 0.24 12.22
CA PHE A 163 -1.53 -1.21 12.32
C PHE A 163 -2.37 -1.90 11.25
N VAL A 164 -1.72 -2.59 10.35
CA VAL A 164 -2.39 -3.24 9.23
C VAL A 164 -2.01 -4.72 9.16
N ASP A 165 -2.98 -5.56 8.85
CA ASP A 165 -2.73 -6.98 8.58
C ASP A 165 -2.39 -7.17 7.11
N ILE A 166 -1.37 -7.96 6.81
CA ILE A 166 -1.00 -8.39 5.46
C ILE A 166 -0.89 -9.91 5.40
N ALA A 167 -1.03 -10.48 4.20
CA ALA A 167 -0.92 -11.92 4.03
C ALA A 167 0.52 -12.38 4.21
N VAL A 168 0.69 -13.49 4.95
CA VAL A 168 1.93 -14.23 5.02
C VAL A 168 1.66 -15.72 4.83
N ARG A 169 2.63 -16.42 4.24
CA ARG A 169 2.66 -17.87 4.15
C ARG A 169 3.69 -18.38 5.13
N CYS A 170 3.25 -19.16 6.11
CA CYS A 170 4.18 -19.83 7.02
C CYS A 170 4.69 -21.10 6.36
N LEU A 171 5.99 -21.18 6.16
CA LEU A 171 6.67 -22.35 5.60
C LEU A 171 7.03 -23.34 6.71
N GLU A 172 7.03 -24.62 6.37
CA GLU A 172 7.67 -25.67 7.15
C GLU A 172 9.13 -25.82 6.71
N ARG A 173 9.97 -26.36 7.58
CA ARG A 173 11.44 -26.45 7.35
C ARG A 173 11.84 -27.11 6.02
N TYR A 174 11.05 -28.07 5.56
CA TYR A 174 11.31 -28.80 4.30
C TYR A 174 11.02 -27.98 3.03
N GLU A 175 10.19 -26.94 3.11
CA GLU A 175 9.85 -26.08 1.98
C GLU A 175 10.91 -24.98 1.76
N GLU A 176 11.67 -24.61 2.79
CA GLU A 176 12.72 -23.59 2.72
C GLU A 176 13.84 -23.96 1.75
N GLU A 177 14.31 -25.21 1.78
CA GLU A 177 15.41 -25.69 0.92
C GLU A 177 15.00 -25.68 -0.56
N SER A 178 13.75 -25.99 -0.87
CA SER A 178 13.22 -25.98 -2.23
C SER A 178 13.14 -24.57 -2.83
N ILE A 179 12.79 -23.59 -2.02
CA ILE A 179 12.69 -22.18 -2.46
C ILE A 179 14.07 -21.56 -2.64
N LYS A 180 15.01 -21.81 -1.72
CA LYS A 180 16.40 -21.33 -1.84
C LYS A 180 17.07 -21.84 -3.10
N ASN A 181 16.84 -23.09 -3.47
CA ASN A 181 17.39 -23.69 -4.69
C ASN A 181 16.79 -23.07 -5.97
N GLN A 182 15.54 -22.63 -5.97
CA GLN A 182 14.93 -21.96 -7.12
C GLN A 182 15.47 -20.53 -7.33
N ILE A 183 15.80 -19.82 -6.26
CA ILE A 183 16.32 -18.43 -6.34
C ILE A 183 17.79 -18.41 -6.79
N THR A 184 18.56 -19.48 -6.50
CA THR A 184 19.99 -19.57 -6.85
C THR A 184 20.22 -19.88 -8.34
N PHE A 185 19.20 -20.33 -9.07
CA PHE A 185 19.26 -20.70 -10.48
C PHE A 185 18.54 -19.70 -11.43
N SER A 186 18.13 -18.53 -10.94
CA SER A 186 17.52 -17.42 -11.71
C SER A 186 18.43 -16.22 -11.76
#